data_96b74ffb0edff6c8838556ddbc285d15
#
_entry.id   96b74ffb0edff6c8838556ddbc285d15
#
_cell.length_a   1.000
_cell.length_b   1.000
_cell.length_c   1.000
_cell.angle_alpha   90.00
_cell.angle_beta   90.00
_cell.angle_gamma   90.00
#
_symmetry.space_group_name_H-M   'P 1'
#
loop_
_entity.id
_entity.type
_entity.pdbx_description
1 polymer ?
#
loop_
_entity_poly.entity_id
_entity_poly.type
_entity_poly.pdbx_seq_one_letter_code
_entity_poly.pdbx_strand_id
1 'polypeptide(L)'
;MNIRKLCIDDVESFLNLRLNLFYELKEIELNEDIEDLKKSTRAYYLKNIDKTLITYGIFEDNKIVSIGSICLFERIPYIENLSGKEGYLLNIYTLPEYRKKGYGKNIIEKLLEYSKDIGIKKLWLNASDEGKKLYIKLGFKEKNNEMEIFL
;
A
#
# COMPACT_ATOMS: atom_id res chain seq x y z
N MET A 1 20.64 -0.52 0.21
CA MET A 1 19.17 -0.37 0.14
C MET A 1 18.84 0.88 -0.65
N ASN A 2 18.15 0.73 -1.75
CA ASN A 2 17.67 1.84 -2.57
C ASN A 2 16.14 1.90 -2.47
N ILE A 3 15.59 3.01 -1.98
CA ILE A 3 14.16 3.25 -1.87
C ILE A 3 13.75 4.43 -2.75
N ARG A 4 12.76 4.23 -3.62
CA ARG A 4 12.19 5.31 -4.46
C ARG A 4 10.71 5.13 -4.72
N LYS A 5 10.06 6.19 -5.17
CA LYS A 5 8.70 6.09 -5.74
C LYS A 5 8.73 5.24 -7.01
N LEU A 6 7.71 4.44 -7.19
CA LEU A 6 7.46 3.72 -8.43
C LEU A 6 6.86 4.67 -9.47
N CYS A 7 7.16 4.37 -10.73
CA CYS A 7 6.66 5.12 -11.88
C CYS A 7 5.90 4.21 -12.84
N ILE A 8 5.52 4.74 -13.98
CA ILE A 8 4.72 4.00 -14.97
C ILE A 8 5.41 2.73 -15.47
N ASP A 9 6.74 2.73 -15.55
CA ASP A 9 7.52 1.60 -16.05
C ASP A 9 7.60 0.43 -15.05
N ASP A 10 7.23 0.66 -13.79
CA ASP A 10 7.27 -0.36 -12.74
C ASP A 10 5.99 -1.22 -12.66
N VAL A 11 5.03 -1.03 -13.58
CA VAL A 11 3.69 -1.64 -13.50
C VAL A 11 3.72 -3.17 -13.37
N GLU A 12 4.53 -3.87 -14.10
CA GLU A 12 4.57 -5.34 -14.06
C GLU A 12 5.19 -5.86 -12.76
N SER A 13 6.23 -5.21 -12.27
CA SER A 13 6.82 -5.54 -10.97
C SER A 13 5.83 -5.27 -9.81
N PHE A 14 5.13 -4.14 -9.87
CA PHE A 14 4.06 -3.81 -8.91
C PHE A 14 2.97 -4.88 -8.92
N LEU A 15 2.47 -5.24 -10.11
CA LEU A 15 1.42 -6.25 -10.26
C LEU A 15 1.84 -7.59 -9.66
N ASN A 16 3.04 -8.05 -9.99
CA ASN A 16 3.57 -9.32 -9.48
C ASN A 16 3.65 -9.35 -7.94
N LEU A 17 4.18 -8.28 -7.32
CA LEU A 17 4.29 -8.22 -5.86
C LEU A 17 2.90 -8.14 -5.19
N ARG A 18 1.95 -7.42 -5.81
CA ARG A 18 0.57 -7.37 -5.31
C ARG A 18 -0.13 -8.73 -5.40
N LEU A 19 0.04 -9.46 -6.49
CA LEU A 19 -0.52 -10.81 -6.62
C LEU A 19 0.09 -11.78 -5.60
N ASN A 20 1.40 -11.70 -5.37
CA ASN A 20 2.06 -12.48 -4.32
C ASN A 20 1.45 -12.22 -2.94
N LEU A 21 1.17 -10.95 -2.61
CA LEU A 21 0.48 -10.59 -1.38
C LEU A 21 -0.90 -11.26 -1.29
N PHE A 22 -1.70 -11.22 -2.35
CA PHE A 22 -3.03 -11.84 -2.37
C PHE A 22 -2.98 -13.36 -2.21
N TYR A 23 -2.03 -14.04 -2.86
CA TYR A 23 -1.80 -15.47 -2.68
C TYR A 23 -1.43 -15.80 -1.22
N GLU A 24 -0.55 -15.03 -0.64
CA GLU A 24 -0.11 -15.22 0.75
C GLU A 24 -1.25 -14.99 1.76
N LEU A 25 -2.09 -13.99 1.53
CA LEU A 25 -3.29 -13.71 2.34
C LEU A 25 -4.45 -14.67 2.05
N LYS A 26 -4.31 -15.56 1.07
CA LYS A 26 -5.36 -16.48 0.61
C LYS A 26 -6.62 -15.75 0.11
N GLU A 27 -6.46 -14.55 -0.40
CA GLU A 27 -7.53 -13.80 -1.06
C GLU A 27 -7.78 -14.29 -2.49
N ILE A 28 -6.78 -14.92 -3.11
CA ILE A 28 -6.87 -15.66 -4.37
C ILE A 28 -6.23 -17.03 -4.21
N GLU A 29 -6.77 -18.03 -4.94
CA GLU A 29 -6.23 -19.38 -4.96
C GLU A 29 -5.30 -19.60 -6.16
N LEU A 30 -4.36 -20.56 -6.07
CA LEU A 30 -3.36 -20.82 -7.10
C LEU A 30 -3.94 -21.21 -8.47
N ASN A 31 -5.12 -21.85 -8.47
CA ASN A 31 -5.82 -22.30 -9.68
C ASN A 31 -6.94 -21.35 -10.13
N GLU A 32 -7.10 -20.23 -9.46
CA GLU A 32 -8.12 -19.24 -9.78
C GLU A 32 -7.75 -18.46 -11.05
N ASP A 33 -8.72 -18.20 -11.91
CA ASP A 33 -8.54 -17.32 -13.06
C ASP A 33 -8.53 -15.86 -12.57
N ILE A 34 -7.40 -15.20 -12.73
CA ILE A 34 -7.16 -13.84 -12.26
C ILE A 34 -6.88 -12.84 -13.39
N GLU A 35 -7.21 -13.19 -14.64
CA GLU A 35 -6.91 -12.31 -15.78
C GLU A 35 -7.65 -10.98 -15.68
N ASP A 36 -8.91 -10.98 -15.25
CA ASP A 36 -9.69 -9.75 -15.03
C ASP A 36 -9.09 -8.89 -13.90
N LEU A 37 -8.63 -9.53 -12.80
CA LEU A 37 -7.95 -8.82 -11.72
C LEU A 37 -6.65 -8.18 -12.19
N LYS A 38 -5.83 -8.90 -12.95
CA LYS A 38 -4.59 -8.37 -13.54
C LYS A 38 -4.87 -7.19 -14.46
N LYS A 39 -5.83 -7.34 -15.35
CA LYS A 39 -6.23 -6.29 -16.31
C LYS A 39 -6.72 -5.03 -15.58
N SER A 40 -7.61 -5.19 -14.61
CA SER A 40 -8.16 -4.07 -13.83
C SER A 40 -7.08 -3.39 -12.97
N THR A 41 -6.19 -4.16 -12.35
CA THR A 41 -5.09 -3.64 -11.54
C THR A 41 -4.10 -2.86 -12.39
N ARG A 42 -3.72 -3.38 -13.57
CA ARG A 42 -2.82 -2.71 -14.50
C ARG A 42 -3.43 -1.39 -15.00
N ALA A 43 -4.69 -1.41 -15.40
CA ALA A 43 -5.40 -0.20 -15.85
C ALA A 43 -5.48 0.86 -14.75
N TYR A 44 -5.80 0.45 -13.52
CA TYR A 44 -5.81 1.35 -12.36
C TYR A 44 -4.43 1.96 -12.09
N TYR A 45 -3.39 1.14 -12.08
CA TYR A 45 -2.02 1.59 -11.87
C TYR A 45 -1.62 2.64 -12.91
N LEU A 46 -1.74 2.33 -14.20
CA LEU A 46 -1.36 3.22 -15.29
C LEU A 46 -2.10 4.56 -15.25
N LYS A 47 -3.35 4.56 -14.80
CA LYS A 47 -4.16 5.77 -14.69
C LYS A 47 -3.76 6.64 -13.49
N ASN A 48 -3.37 6.04 -12.36
CA ASN A 48 -3.33 6.73 -11.07
C ASN A 48 -1.92 6.87 -10.47
N ILE A 49 -0.91 6.13 -10.99
CA ILE A 49 0.44 6.18 -10.41
C ILE A 49 1.01 7.60 -10.44
N ASP A 50 1.62 8.00 -9.34
CA ASP A 50 2.16 9.33 -9.05
C ASP A 50 1.11 10.47 -9.13
N LYS A 51 -0.17 10.10 -9.03
CA LYS A 51 -1.31 11.04 -8.94
C LYS A 51 -2.07 10.79 -7.63
N THR A 52 -3.00 9.83 -7.65
CA THR A 52 -3.77 9.38 -6.48
C THR A 52 -3.27 8.06 -5.90
N LEU A 53 -2.47 7.32 -6.64
CA LEU A 53 -1.73 6.15 -6.16
C LEU A 53 -0.26 6.51 -6.00
N ILE A 54 0.22 6.53 -4.77
CA ILE A 54 1.63 6.71 -4.45
C ILE A 54 2.18 5.38 -3.94
N THR A 55 3.20 4.87 -4.60
CA THR A 55 3.86 3.61 -4.22
C THR A 55 5.35 3.84 -4.09
N TYR A 56 5.93 3.38 -2.98
CA TYR A 56 7.37 3.27 -2.80
C TYR A 56 7.81 1.82 -2.94
N GLY A 57 8.97 1.62 -3.52
CA GLY A 57 9.62 0.33 -3.63
C GLY A 57 11.04 0.36 -3.10
N ILE A 58 11.47 -0.75 -2.51
CA ILE A 58 12.89 -1.02 -2.17
C ILE A 58 13.46 -1.93 -3.24
N PHE A 59 14.64 -1.55 -3.71
CA PHE A 59 15.36 -2.21 -4.79
C PHE A 59 16.64 -2.88 -4.25
N GLU A 60 16.83 -4.14 -4.62
CA GLU A 60 18.06 -4.91 -4.46
C GLU A 60 18.41 -5.48 -5.83
N ASP A 61 19.65 -5.27 -6.30
CA ASP A 61 20.13 -5.73 -7.60
C ASP A 61 19.17 -5.41 -8.76
N ASN A 62 18.65 -4.18 -8.78
CA ASN A 62 17.67 -3.67 -9.76
C ASN A 62 16.30 -4.38 -9.75
N LYS A 63 16.04 -5.24 -8.76
CA LYS A 63 14.74 -5.89 -8.55
C LYS A 63 13.98 -5.21 -7.42
N ILE A 64 12.68 -5.00 -7.59
CA ILE A 64 11.81 -4.55 -6.51
C ILE A 64 11.57 -5.73 -5.57
N VAL A 65 11.95 -5.58 -4.30
CA VAL A 65 11.86 -6.63 -3.29
C VAL A 65 10.85 -6.31 -2.18
N SER A 66 10.44 -5.06 -2.08
CA SER A 66 9.44 -4.61 -1.12
C SER A 66 8.67 -3.43 -1.69
N ILE A 67 7.36 -3.38 -1.44
CA ILE A 67 6.48 -2.27 -1.86
C ILE A 67 5.53 -1.87 -0.75
N GLY A 68 5.01 -0.66 -0.89
CA GLY A 68 3.88 -0.16 -0.11
C GLY A 68 3.22 1.00 -0.82
N SER A 69 1.92 1.12 -0.66
CA SER A 69 1.11 2.08 -1.41
C SER A 69 0.19 2.89 -0.50
N ILE A 70 -0.13 4.10 -0.96
CA ILE A 70 -1.23 4.92 -0.43
C ILE A 70 -2.16 5.28 -1.59
N CYS A 71 -3.46 5.07 -1.40
CA CYS A 71 -4.50 5.66 -2.22
C CYS A 71 -4.93 6.97 -1.58
N LEU A 72 -4.77 8.08 -2.31
CA LEU A 72 -5.15 9.42 -1.86
C LEU A 72 -6.59 9.71 -2.29
N PHE A 73 -7.37 10.29 -1.39
CA PHE A 73 -8.75 10.67 -1.67
C PHE A 73 -9.19 11.85 -0.79
N GLU A 74 -10.32 12.42 -1.12
CA GLU A 74 -10.97 13.47 -0.35
C GLU A 74 -12.34 13.00 0.11
N ARG A 75 -12.71 13.42 1.29
CA ARG A 75 -14.07 13.23 1.84
C ARG A 75 -14.56 14.53 2.46
N ILE A 76 -15.83 14.55 2.83
CA ILE A 76 -16.45 15.73 3.48
C ILE A 76 -15.63 16.10 4.72
N PRO A 77 -15.17 17.35 4.84
CA PRO A 77 -14.42 17.83 6.01
C PRO A 77 -15.15 17.60 7.34
N TYR A 78 -14.39 17.35 8.38
CA TYR A 78 -14.87 17.16 9.74
C TYR A 78 -13.85 17.73 10.74
N ILE A 79 -14.20 17.84 12.03
CA ILE A 79 -13.41 18.59 13.02
C ILE A 79 -11.94 18.17 13.06
N GLU A 80 -11.65 16.86 13.05
CA GLU A 80 -10.27 16.36 13.11
C GLU A 80 -9.51 16.49 11.79
N ASN A 81 -10.23 16.75 10.69
CA ASN A 81 -9.63 16.93 9.37
C ASN A 81 -10.46 17.89 8.51
N LEU A 82 -10.19 19.17 8.67
CA LEU A 82 -10.90 20.24 7.95
C LEU A 82 -10.56 20.27 6.45
N SER A 83 -9.44 19.67 6.03
CA SER A 83 -9.09 19.58 4.61
C SER A 83 -9.86 18.49 3.88
N GLY A 84 -10.35 17.47 4.59
CA GLY A 84 -10.94 16.27 4.00
C GLY A 84 -9.93 15.36 3.29
N LYS A 85 -8.65 15.73 3.21
CA LYS A 85 -7.60 14.94 2.53
C LYS A 85 -7.16 13.77 3.38
N GLU A 86 -7.33 12.57 2.85
CA GLU A 86 -6.99 11.31 3.52
C GLU A 86 -6.20 10.40 2.60
N GLY A 87 -5.54 9.42 3.19
CA GLY A 87 -4.88 8.34 2.48
C GLY A 87 -5.19 6.99 3.10
N TYR A 88 -5.42 6.01 2.24
CA TYR A 88 -5.56 4.62 2.62
C TYR A 88 -4.27 3.88 2.30
N LEU A 89 -3.60 3.40 3.36
CA LEU A 89 -2.35 2.65 3.29
C LEU A 89 -2.68 1.18 3.00
N LEU A 90 -2.07 0.62 1.95
CA LEU A 90 -2.31 -0.76 1.55
C LEU A 90 -1.10 -1.32 0.80
N ASN A 91 -1.19 -2.58 0.42
CA ASN A 91 -0.21 -3.23 -0.44
C ASN A 91 1.21 -3.24 0.15
N ILE A 92 1.32 -3.31 1.48
CA ILE A 92 2.61 -3.45 2.16
C ILE A 92 3.06 -4.90 2.04
N TYR A 93 4.08 -5.13 1.24
CA TYR A 93 4.58 -6.47 0.96
C TYR A 93 6.09 -6.50 0.79
N THR A 94 6.72 -7.50 1.36
CA THR A 94 8.15 -7.79 1.17
C THR A 94 8.30 -9.25 0.77
N LEU A 95 9.05 -9.51 -0.29
CA LEU A 95 9.37 -10.88 -0.72
C LEU A 95 9.95 -11.69 0.46
N PRO A 96 9.53 -12.96 0.64
CA PRO A 96 9.89 -13.75 1.82
C PRO A 96 11.39 -13.78 2.13
N GLU A 97 12.24 -13.93 1.13
CA GLU A 97 13.69 -13.99 1.25
C GLU A 97 14.34 -12.66 1.70
N TYR A 98 13.58 -11.55 1.64
CA TYR A 98 14.04 -10.22 2.03
C TYR A 98 13.42 -9.71 3.33
N ARG A 99 12.64 -10.55 4.03
CA ARG A 99 12.01 -10.19 5.30
C ARG A 99 13.01 -10.08 6.46
N LYS A 100 12.55 -9.52 7.58
CA LYS A 100 13.34 -9.29 8.80
C LYS A 100 14.51 -8.32 8.64
N LYS A 101 14.56 -7.59 7.51
CA LYS A 101 15.54 -6.52 7.24
C LYS A 101 14.99 -5.11 7.51
N GLY A 102 13.76 -4.98 8.01
CA GLY A 102 13.13 -3.69 8.29
C GLY A 102 12.53 -2.99 7.06
N TYR A 103 12.46 -3.65 5.89
CA TYR A 103 12.02 -3.02 4.63
C TYR A 103 10.58 -2.51 4.69
N GLY A 104 9.65 -3.30 5.25
CA GLY A 104 8.27 -2.85 5.42
C GLY A 104 8.16 -1.60 6.27
N LYS A 105 8.92 -1.52 7.38
CA LYS A 105 8.99 -0.32 8.22
C LYS A 105 9.49 0.88 7.42
N ASN A 106 10.59 0.73 6.69
CA ASN A 106 11.18 1.82 5.90
C ASN A 106 10.23 2.34 4.83
N ILE A 107 9.48 1.44 4.18
CA ILE A 107 8.44 1.82 3.20
C ILE A 107 7.35 2.65 3.89
N ILE A 108 6.83 2.19 5.02
CA ILE A 108 5.76 2.89 5.74
C ILE A 108 6.24 4.27 6.20
N GLU A 109 7.45 4.36 6.75
CA GLU A 109 8.04 5.64 7.16
C GLU A 109 8.16 6.63 5.99
N LYS A 110 8.57 6.15 4.80
CA LYS A 110 8.60 6.98 3.58
C LYS A 110 7.22 7.44 3.14
N LEU A 111 6.22 6.57 3.22
CA LEU A 111 4.84 6.92 2.91
C LEU A 111 4.27 7.94 3.92
N LEU A 112 4.61 7.82 5.21
CA LEU A 112 4.22 8.79 6.25
C LEU A 112 4.88 10.15 6.02
N GLU A 113 6.18 10.17 5.71
CA GLU A 113 6.92 11.39 5.36
C GLU A 113 6.26 12.10 4.17
N TYR A 114 6.09 11.40 3.06
CA TYR A 114 5.42 11.92 1.86
C TYR A 114 4.03 12.46 2.15
N SER A 115 3.24 11.74 2.93
CA SER A 115 1.87 12.17 3.28
C SER A 115 1.84 13.47 4.08
N LYS A 116 2.78 13.65 5.00
CA LYS A 116 2.95 14.91 5.74
C LYS A 116 3.32 16.06 4.81
N ASP A 117 4.26 15.83 3.91
CA ASP A 117 4.77 16.84 2.99
C ASP A 117 3.67 17.38 2.05
N ILE A 118 2.76 16.53 1.62
CA ILE A 118 1.63 16.92 0.76
C ILE A 118 0.36 17.34 1.54
N GLY A 119 0.45 17.42 2.87
CA GLY A 119 -0.64 17.93 3.72
C GLY A 119 -1.78 16.94 4.00
N ILE A 120 -1.55 15.62 3.86
CA ILE A 120 -2.53 14.61 4.29
C ILE A 120 -2.66 14.65 5.80
N LYS A 121 -3.89 14.70 6.30
CA LYS A 121 -4.20 14.84 7.73
C LYS A 121 -4.51 13.52 8.42
N LYS A 122 -4.95 12.53 7.67
CA LYS A 122 -5.32 11.21 8.19
C LYS A 122 -4.89 10.11 7.24
N LEU A 123 -4.21 9.12 7.79
CA LEU A 123 -3.95 7.83 7.14
C LEU A 123 -4.65 6.73 7.92
N TRP A 124 -5.20 5.79 7.21
CA TRP A 124 -5.82 4.60 7.80
C TRP A 124 -5.57 3.36 6.95
N LEU A 125 -5.76 2.19 7.54
CA LEU A 125 -5.44 0.90 6.92
C LEU A 125 -6.24 -0.22 7.58
N ASN A 126 -6.31 -1.36 6.91
CA ASN A 126 -6.68 -2.63 7.50
C ASN A 126 -5.41 -3.43 7.79
N ALA A 127 -5.15 -3.71 9.07
CA ALA A 127 -3.97 -4.44 9.49
C ALA A 127 -4.22 -5.95 9.51
N SER A 128 -3.29 -6.73 8.93
CA SER A 128 -3.20 -8.15 9.24
C SER A 128 -2.70 -8.34 10.68
N ASP A 129 -2.99 -9.51 11.28
CA ASP A 129 -2.53 -9.82 12.64
C ASP A 129 -1.00 -9.70 12.78
N GLU A 130 -0.25 -10.12 11.75
CA GLU A 130 1.21 -10.00 11.73
C GLU A 130 1.69 -8.54 11.64
N GLY A 131 1.03 -7.72 10.83
CA GLY A 131 1.39 -6.32 10.60
C GLY A 131 1.03 -5.38 11.75
N LYS A 132 0.02 -5.73 12.54
CA LYS A 132 -0.56 -4.87 13.57
C LYS A 132 0.45 -4.29 14.56
N LYS A 133 1.38 -5.08 15.04
CA LYS A 133 2.42 -4.64 15.99
C LYS A 133 3.31 -3.55 15.40
N LEU A 134 3.63 -3.65 14.12
CA LEU A 134 4.44 -2.65 13.42
C LEU A 134 3.68 -1.32 13.31
N TYR A 135 2.41 -1.36 12.92
CA TYR A 135 1.60 -0.16 12.78
C TYR A 135 1.40 0.56 14.12
N ILE A 136 1.15 -0.17 15.20
CA ILE A 136 1.06 0.40 16.55
C ILE A 136 2.36 1.10 16.95
N LYS A 137 3.51 0.50 16.68
CA LYS A 137 4.84 1.12 16.95
C LYS A 137 5.07 2.40 16.15
N LEU A 138 4.45 2.52 14.98
CA LEU A 138 4.52 3.70 14.12
C LEU A 138 3.45 4.77 14.46
N GLY A 139 2.65 4.54 15.50
CA GLY A 139 1.68 5.52 16.00
C GLY A 139 0.25 5.33 15.50
N PHE A 140 -0.03 4.27 14.74
CA PHE A 140 -1.41 3.95 14.37
C PHE A 140 -2.19 3.43 15.59
N LYS A 141 -3.46 3.79 15.65
CA LYS A 141 -4.38 3.37 16.70
C LYS A 141 -5.46 2.48 16.12
N GLU A 142 -5.86 1.46 16.86
CA GLU A 142 -6.97 0.59 16.47
C GLU A 142 -8.31 1.33 16.48
N LYS A 143 -9.15 0.97 15.52
CA LYS A 143 -10.52 1.47 15.41
C LYS A 143 -11.44 0.34 14.97
N ASN A 144 -12.40 -0.07 15.81
CA ASN A 144 -13.19 -1.29 15.64
C ASN A 144 -14.66 -1.04 15.27
N ASN A 145 -14.97 0.05 14.59
CA ASN A 145 -16.34 0.44 14.24
C ASN A 145 -16.58 0.50 12.72
N GLU A 146 -15.76 -0.17 11.94
CA GLU A 146 -15.96 -0.30 10.50
C GLU A 146 -16.99 -1.38 10.19
N MET A 147 -17.79 -1.11 9.16
CA MET A 147 -18.76 -2.05 8.59
C MET A 147 -18.66 -2.02 7.08
N GLU A 148 -18.91 -3.14 6.41
CA GLU A 148 -18.87 -3.26 4.96
C GLU A 148 -20.05 -4.02 4.38
N ILE A 149 -20.37 -3.73 3.13
CA ILE A 149 -21.32 -4.48 2.32
C ILE A 149 -20.81 -4.52 0.87
N PHE A 150 -20.86 -5.68 0.24
CA PHE A 150 -20.64 -5.82 -1.20
C PHE A 150 -21.98 -5.79 -1.93
N LEU A 151 -22.05 -5.03 -3.02
CA LEU A 151 -23.26 -4.79 -3.80
C LEU A 151 -23.22 -5.51 -5.14
#